data_6340d5bc29a9ce436a817e2e9a817c79
#
_entry.id   6340d5bc29a9ce436a817e2e9a817c79
#
_cell.length_a   1.000
_cell.length_b   1.000
_cell.length_c   1.000
_cell.angle_alpha   90.00
_cell.angle_beta   90.00
_cell.angle_gamma   90.00
#
_symmetry.space_group_name_H-M   'P 1'
#
loop_
_entity.id
_entity.type
_entity.pdbx_description
1 polymer ?
#
loop_
_entity_poly.entity_id
_entity_poly.type
_entity_poly.pdbx_seq_one_letter_code
_entity_poly.pdbx_strand_id
1 'polypeptide(L)'
;ELARQERIADQLEEEYKKNEGILRVKEEAYQKELGSLVELFGHLQSSAGEAAVQFSGSLSSAQFGQERVSFLNELTSKMSETTELPTIREIEGLWYELQRELVASGQVVSFNTDVTEIGGQSTSCDVTRIGLFNAVCDGKYLKYVASTGGYAFLPRQPAGRYTSTAKKVGNADVGDQIKFGIDPTGPTGGSSVSYTHLRAHETVGN
;
A
#
# COMPACT_ATOMS: atom_id res chain seq x y z
N GLU A 1 -71.88 -21.46 11.16
CA GLU A 1 -70.46 -21.66 11.56
C GLU A 1 -69.57 -21.82 10.31
N LEU A 2 -69.99 -22.62 9.32
CA LEU A 2 -69.29 -22.84 8.05
C LEU A 2 -69.01 -21.53 7.29
N ALA A 3 -70.03 -20.69 7.07
CA ALA A 3 -69.92 -19.40 6.37
C ALA A 3 -69.04 -18.36 7.09
N ARG A 4 -68.78 -18.56 8.39
CA ARG A 4 -67.86 -17.73 9.15
C ARG A 4 -66.42 -18.22 8.94
N GLN A 5 -66.19 -19.50 8.90
CA GLN A 5 -64.90 -20.09 8.64
C GLN A 5 -64.42 -19.83 7.20
N GLU A 6 -65.34 -19.89 6.22
CA GLU A 6 -65.03 -19.55 4.83
C GLU A 6 -64.59 -18.08 4.70
N ARG A 7 -65.26 -17.13 5.35
CA ARG A 7 -64.85 -15.72 5.33
C ARG A 7 -63.49 -15.48 5.99
N ILE A 8 -63.19 -16.23 7.04
CA ILE A 8 -61.87 -16.13 7.69
C ILE A 8 -60.79 -16.71 6.80
N ALA A 9 -61.08 -17.82 6.10
CA ALA A 9 -60.14 -18.42 5.15
C ALA A 9 -59.84 -17.49 3.98
N ASP A 10 -60.89 -16.87 3.40
CA ASP A 10 -60.74 -15.92 2.30
C ASP A 10 -59.92 -14.66 2.75
N GLN A 11 -60.15 -14.14 3.95
CA GLN A 11 -59.40 -13.04 4.49
C GLN A 11 -57.92 -13.38 4.72
N LEU A 12 -57.63 -14.57 5.25
CA LEU A 12 -56.27 -15.08 5.44
C LEU A 12 -55.57 -15.31 4.13
N GLU A 13 -56.27 -15.81 3.11
CA GLU A 13 -55.68 -15.99 1.78
C GLU A 13 -55.34 -14.68 1.10
N GLU A 14 -56.22 -13.65 1.26
CA GLU A 14 -55.93 -12.30 0.74
C GLU A 14 -54.75 -11.64 1.47
N GLU A 15 -54.69 -11.79 2.77
CA GLU A 15 -53.57 -11.29 3.58
C GLU A 15 -52.25 -12.02 3.26
N TYR A 16 -52.30 -13.33 3.03
CA TYR A 16 -51.15 -14.13 2.60
C TYR A 16 -50.62 -13.65 1.25
N LYS A 17 -51.48 -13.49 0.24
CA LYS A 17 -51.11 -12.98 -1.08
C LYS A 17 -50.50 -11.59 -1.03
N LYS A 18 -51.07 -10.72 -0.16
CA LYS A 18 -50.51 -9.38 0.05
C LYS A 18 -49.11 -9.43 0.68
N ASN A 19 -48.93 -10.25 1.70
CA ASN A 19 -47.64 -10.40 2.38
C ASN A 19 -46.57 -11.02 1.45
N GLU A 20 -46.96 -11.99 0.62
CA GLU A 20 -46.10 -12.58 -0.39
C GLU A 20 -45.61 -11.54 -1.41
N GLY A 21 -46.52 -10.65 -1.85
CA GLY A 21 -46.19 -9.53 -2.73
C GLY A 21 -45.20 -8.54 -2.10
N ILE A 22 -45.41 -8.19 -0.82
CA ILE A 22 -44.52 -7.29 -0.06
C ILE A 22 -43.14 -7.94 0.12
N LEU A 23 -43.12 -9.25 0.42
CA LEU A 23 -41.86 -9.99 0.63
C LEU A 23 -41.02 -10.01 -0.64
N ARG A 24 -41.64 -10.29 -1.79
CA ARG A 24 -40.97 -10.28 -3.09
C ARG A 24 -40.35 -8.92 -3.41
N VAL A 25 -41.10 -7.82 -3.22
CA VAL A 25 -40.58 -6.47 -3.49
C VAL A 25 -39.39 -6.14 -2.57
N LYS A 26 -39.46 -6.53 -1.29
CA LYS A 26 -38.38 -6.33 -0.35
C LYS A 26 -37.14 -7.18 -0.71
N GLU A 27 -37.35 -8.39 -1.16
CA GLU A 27 -36.27 -9.28 -1.58
C GLU A 27 -35.56 -8.78 -2.84
N GLU A 28 -36.32 -8.29 -3.83
CA GLU A 28 -35.76 -7.66 -5.03
C GLU A 28 -34.94 -6.42 -4.69
N ALA A 29 -35.45 -5.55 -3.79
CA ALA A 29 -34.71 -4.37 -3.32
C ALA A 29 -33.43 -4.74 -2.56
N TYR A 30 -33.51 -5.76 -1.68
CA TYR A 30 -32.37 -6.27 -0.93
C TYR A 30 -31.29 -6.83 -1.84
N GLN A 31 -31.69 -7.65 -2.83
CA GLN A 31 -30.75 -8.23 -3.81
C GLN A 31 -30.06 -7.16 -4.66
N LYS A 32 -30.77 -6.09 -5.02
CA LYS A 32 -30.20 -4.97 -5.76
C LYS A 32 -29.17 -4.21 -4.93
N GLU A 33 -29.48 -3.92 -3.67
CA GLU A 33 -28.53 -3.25 -2.77
C GLU A 33 -27.32 -4.12 -2.45
N LEU A 34 -27.53 -5.42 -2.21
CA LEU A 34 -26.46 -6.38 -1.98
C LEU A 34 -25.52 -6.48 -3.18
N GLY A 35 -26.06 -6.50 -4.42
CA GLY A 35 -25.25 -6.52 -5.64
C GLY A 35 -24.35 -5.28 -5.76
N SER A 36 -24.86 -4.10 -5.44
CA SER A 36 -24.08 -2.86 -5.42
C SER A 36 -22.99 -2.87 -4.35
N LEU A 37 -23.25 -3.44 -3.18
CA LEU A 37 -22.24 -3.61 -2.13
C LEU A 37 -21.16 -4.60 -2.53
N VAL A 38 -21.49 -5.73 -3.15
CA VAL A 38 -20.52 -6.72 -3.61
C VAL A 38 -19.55 -6.10 -4.63
N GLU A 39 -20.04 -5.28 -5.56
CA GLU A 39 -19.19 -4.57 -6.52
C GLU A 39 -18.25 -3.59 -5.81
N LEU A 40 -18.76 -2.80 -4.86
CA LEU A 40 -17.96 -1.88 -4.07
C LEU A 40 -16.86 -2.60 -3.27
N PHE A 41 -17.19 -3.73 -2.66
CA PHE A 41 -16.21 -4.54 -1.92
C PHE A 41 -15.17 -5.18 -2.83
N GLY A 42 -15.51 -5.54 -4.05
CA GLY A 42 -14.54 -5.98 -5.06
C GLY A 42 -13.50 -4.90 -5.39
N HIS A 43 -13.94 -3.65 -5.53
CA HIS A 43 -13.03 -2.52 -5.72
C HIS A 43 -12.17 -2.25 -4.47
N LEU A 44 -12.76 -2.33 -3.29
CA LEU A 44 -12.04 -2.14 -2.03
C LEU A 44 -10.95 -3.21 -1.83
N GLN A 45 -11.28 -4.47 -2.11
CA GLN A 45 -10.35 -5.60 -2.08
C GLN A 45 -9.17 -5.40 -3.04
N SER A 46 -9.45 -5.02 -4.28
CA SER A 46 -8.42 -4.74 -5.28
C SER A 46 -7.51 -3.61 -4.81
N SER A 47 -8.08 -2.51 -4.33
CA SER A 47 -7.32 -1.36 -3.82
C SER A 47 -6.45 -1.72 -2.61
N ALA A 48 -6.96 -2.54 -1.68
CA ALA A 48 -6.20 -3.00 -0.51
C ALA A 48 -5.05 -3.92 -0.93
N GLY A 49 -5.29 -4.84 -1.87
CA GLY A 49 -4.26 -5.73 -2.41
C GLY A 49 -3.17 -4.97 -3.16
N GLU A 50 -3.52 -4.02 -4.01
CA GLU A 50 -2.58 -3.16 -4.71
C GLU A 50 -1.75 -2.32 -3.73
N ALA A 51 -2.38 -1.73 -2.71
CA ALA A 51 -1.69 -0.98 -1.67
C ALA A 51 -0.71 -1.87 -0.89
N ALA A 52 -1.09 -3.10 -0.54
CA ALA A 52 -0.20 -4.05 0.14
C ALA A 52 1.06 -4.35 -0.69
N VAL A 53 0.91 -4.58 -2.00
CA VAL A 53 2.03 -4.81 -2.92
C VAL A 53 2.92 -3.57 -2.98
N GLN A 54 2.37 -2.38 -3.16
CA GLN A 54 3.14 -1.13 -3.23
C GLN A 54 3.90 -0.86 -1.93
N PHE A 55 3.24 -1.01 -0.79
CA PHE A 55 3.85 -0.73 0.51
C PHE A 55 4.91 -1.76 0.89
N SER A 56 4.80 -3.01 0.42
CA SER A 56 5.81 -4.03 0.67
C SER A 56 7.18 -3.68 0.10
N GLY A 57 7.24 -2.84 -0.94
CA GLY A 57 8.48 -2.35 -1.56
C GLY A 57 8.79 -0.88 -1.27
N SER A 58 7.93 -0.16 -0.55
CA SER A 58 8.09 1.27 -0.33
C SER A 58 9.19 1.59 0.68
N LEU A 59 10.00 2.63 0.39
CA LEU A 59 11.00 3.17 1.33
C LEU A 59 10.39 3.63 2.66
N SER A 60 9.14 4.11 2.64
CA SER A 60 8.43 4.54 3.84
C SER A 60 8.15 3.38 4.81
N SER A 61 8.15 2.13 4.34
CA SER A 61 7.89 0.96 5.18
C SER A 61 8.99 0.70 6.23
N ALA A 62 10.21 1.16 6.00
CA ALA A 62 11.25 1.13 7.04
C ALA A 62 10.92 2.09 8.21
N GLN A 63 10.20 3.16 7.95
CA GLN A 63 9.77 4.13 8.97
C GLN A 63 8.45 3.72 9.65
N PHE A 64 7.50 3.22 8.87
CA PHE A 64 6.13 2.95 9.35
C PHE A 64 5.89 1.51 9.81
N GLY A 65 6.85 0.63 9.59
CA GLY A 65 6.75 -0.80 9.92
C GLY A 65 6.01 -1.63 8.86
N GLN A 66 6.17 -2.93 8.97
CA GLN A 66 5.51 -3.90 8.07
C GLN A 66 4.08 -4.25 8.51
N GLU A 67 3.66 -3.83 9.69
CA GLU A 67 2.32 -4.10 10.24
C GLU A 67 1.21 -3.60 9.31
N ARG A 68 1.45 -2.49 8.60
CA ARG A 68 0.52 -1.95 7.60
C ARG A 68 0.32 -2.90 6.40
N VAL A 69 1.37 -3.58 5.98
CA VAL A 69 1.28 -4.58 4.90
C VAL A 69 0.52 -5.80 5.36
N SER A 70 0.77 -6.26 6.59
CA SER A 70 0.02 -7.37 7.22
C SER A 70 -1.46 -7.04 7.32
N PHE A 71 -1.80 -5.86 7.83
CA PHE A 71 -3.18 -5.37 7.91
C PHE A 71 -3.89 -5.38 6.56
N LEU A 72 -3.24 -4.87 5.50
CA LEU A 72 -3.83 -4.82 4.16
C LEU A 72 -4.00 -6.23 3.55
N ASN A 73 -3.07 -7.14 3.80
CA ASN A 73 -3.20 -8.53 3.38
C ASN A 73 -4.33 -9.25 4.12
N GLU A 74 -4.46 -9.04 5.43
CA GLU A 74 -5.57 -9.59 6.22
C GLU A 74 -6.91 -9.06 5.73
N LEU A 75 -7.02 -7.77 5.47
CA LEU A 75 -8.21 -7.14 4.91
C LEU A 75 -8.58 -7.72 3.54
N THR A 76 -7.58 -7.90 2.65
CA THR A 76 -7.77 -8.51 1.33
C THR A 76 -8.23 -9.95 1.44
N SER A 77 -7.60 -10.78 2.31
CA SER A 77 -7.98 -12.18 2.52
C SER A 77 -9.39 -12.31 3.09
N LYS A 78 -9.74 -11.48 4.08
CA LYS A 78 -11.09 -11.44 4.65
C LYS A 78 -12.17 -11.20 3.59
N MET A 79 -11.93 -10.27 2.67
CA MET A 79 -12.87 -9.96 1.59
C MET A 79 -12.92 -11.02 0.48
N SER A 80 -11.89 -11.88 0.35
CA SER A 80 -11.84 -12.94 -0.67
C SER A 80 -12.37 -14.27 -0.19
N GLU A 81 -12.14 -14.64 1.06
CA GLU A 81 -12.39 -15.99 1.60
C GLU A 81 -13.72 -16.09 2.34
N THR A 82 -14.24 -14.97 2.83
CA THR A 82 -15.46 -14.95 3.64
C THR A 82 -16.52 -14.05 3.01
N THR A 83 -17.77 -14.35 3.31
CA THR A 83 -18.89 -13.45 3.04
C THR A 83 -18.98 -12.30 4.07
N GLU A 84 -17.96 -12.17 4.92
CA GLU A 84 -17.91 -11.12 5.93
C GLU A 84 -17.50 -9.78 5.30
N LEU A 85 -18.32 -8.80 5.55
CA LEU A 85 -18.09 -7.45 5.10
C LEU A 85 -16.99 -6.79 5.96
N PRO A 86 -16.13 -5.95 5.36
CA PRO A 86 -15.18 -5.16 6.12
C PRO A 86 -15.93 -4.21 7.05
N THR A 87 -15.39 -4.04 8.23
CA THR A 87 -15.90 -3.07 9.20
C THR A 87 -15.55 -1.64 8.77
N ILE A 88 -16.28 -0.66 9.28
CA ILE A 88 -15.96 0.77 9.04
C ILE A 88 -14.52 1.08 9.49
N ARG A 89 -14.05 0.52 10.59
CA ARG A 89 -12.67 0.72 11.07
C ARG A 89 -11.61 0.18 10.12
N GLU A 90 -11.88 -0.95 9.48
CA GLU A 90 -10.97 -1.52 8.48
C GLU A 90 -10.93 -0.65 7.21
N ILE A 91 -12.06 -0.10 6.79
CA ILE A 91 -12.12 0.85 5.67
C ILE A 91 -11.39 2.16 6.01
N GLU A 92 -11.60 2.69 7.21
CA GLU A 92 -10.87 3.86 7.72
C GLU A 92 -9.36 3.58 7.81
N GLY A 93 -8.97 2.36 8.23
CA GLY A 93 -7.58 1.91 8.28
C GLY A 93 -6.92 1.90 6.90
N LEU A 94 -7.60 1.36 5.89
CA LEU A 94 -7.11 1.40 4.50
C LEU A 94 -6.93 2.86 4.03
N TRP A 95 -7.93 3.71 4.26
CA TRP A 95 -7.88 5.12 3.91
C TRP A 95 -6.72 5.83 4.61
N TYR A 96 -6.52 5.57 5.90
CA TYR A 96 -5.43 6.13 6.68
C TYR A 96 -4.06 5.76 6.10
N GLU A 97 -3.84 4.48 5.75
CA GLU A 97 -2.58 4.03 5.19
C GLU A 97 -2.29 4.67 3.82
N LEU A 98 -3.31 4.79 2.96
CA LEU A 98 -3.20 5.47 1.66
C LEU A 98 -2.83 6.95 1.84
N GLN A 99 -3.50 7.65 2.76
CA GLN A 99 -3.20 9.06 3.06
C GLN A 99 -1.80 9.23 3.67
N ARG A 100 -1.39 8.32 4.55
CA ARG A 100 -0.05 8.34 5.16
C ARG A 100 1.04 8.19 4.11
N GLU A 101 0.87 7.28 3.16
CA GLU A 101 1.81 7.09 2.05
C GLU A 101 1.84 8.33 1.13
N LEU A 102 0.68 8.90 0.81
CA LEU A 102 0.59 10.11 0.01
C LEU A 102 1.32 11.29 0.67
N VAL A 103 1.12 11.50 1.96
CA VAL A 103 1.82 12.54 2.72
C VAL A 103 3.33 12.26 2.75
N ALA A 104 3.72 11.01 3.00
CA ALA A 104 5.12 10.59 3.03
C ALA A 104 5.83 10.82 1.69
N SER A 105 5.12 10.72 0.56
CA SER A 105 5.68 10.94 -0.77
C SER A 105 6.19 12.37 -0.99
N GLY A 106 5.58 13.35 -0.31
CA GLY A 106 5.95 14.76 -0.40
C GLY A 106 6.91 15.23 0.69
N GLN A 107 7.31 14.36 1.62
CA GLN A 107 8.13 14.73 2.78
C GLN A 107 9.60 14.38 2.61
N VAL A 108 10.47 15.26 3.12
CA VAL A 108 11.86 14.94 3.44
C VAL A 108 11.95 14.82 4.96
N VAL A 109 12.35 13.62 5.43
CA VAL A 109 12.34 13.30 6.87
C VAL A 109 13.64 12.62 7.25
N SER A 110 14.24 13.06 8.37
CA SER A 110 15.43 12.42 8.96
C SER A 110 15.06 11.71 10.25
N PHE A 111 15.52 10.48 10.42
CA PHE A 111 15.30 9.66 11.60
C PHE A 111 16.42 8.65 11.79
N ASN A 112 16.69 8.29 13.03
CA ASN A 112 17.69 7.27 13.35
C ASN A 112 17.10 5.87 13.20
N THR A 113 17.80 4.99 12.51
CA THR A 113 17.43 3.58 12.35
C THR A 113 18.65 2.73 12.02
N ASP A 114 18.51 1.44 12.22
CA ASP A 114 19.53 0.47 11.84
C ASP A 114 19.55 0.24 10.34
N VAL A 115 20.75 0.28 9.75
CA VAL A 115 21.00 0.05 8.33
C VAL A 115 21.96 -1.12 8.18
N THR A 116 21.60 -2.07 7.31
CA THR A 116 22.43 -3.26 7.06
C THR A 116 23.56 -2.90 6.10
N GLU A 117 24.81 -3.19 6.51
CA GLU A 117 25.98 -3.06 5.67
C GLU A 117 26.12 -4.22 4.67
N ILE A 118 27.01 -4.06 3.68
CA ILE A 118 27.27 -5.07 2.64
C ILE A 118 27.75 -6.40 3.27
N GLY A 119 28.39 -6.36 4.42
CA GLY A 119 28.82 -7.52 5.19
C GLY A 119 27.77 -8.18 6.08
N GLY A 120 26.52 -7.67 6.07
CA GLY A 120 25.42 -8.18 6.88
C GLY A 120 25.39 -7.66 8.33
N GLN A 121 26.33 -6.81 8.71
CA GLN A 121 26.32 -6.13 10.01
C GLN A 121 25.30 -5.00 10.01
N SER A 122 24.71 -4.73 11.16
CA SER A 122 23.78 -3.61 11.35
C SER A 122 24.50 -2.44 12.02
N THR A 123 24.32 -1.26 11.47
CA THR A 123 24.90 -0.01 11.99
C THR A 123 23.79 1.02 12.15
N SER A 124 23.73 1.66 13.32
CA SER A 124 22.79 2.77 13.56
C SER A 124 23.18 3.97 12.71
N CYS A 125 22.21 4.57 12.02
CA CYS A 125 22.45 5.68 11.13
C CYS A 125 21.30 6.68 11.12
N ASP A 126 21.63 7.97 10.98
CA ASP A 126 20.66 9.01 10.72
C ASP A 126 20.30 9.01 9.23
N VAL A 127 19.17 8.39 8.94
CA VAL A 127 18.66 8.21 7.58
C VAL A 127 17.80 9.41 7.20
N THR A 128 18.10 10.04 6.08
CA THR A 128 17.24 11.04 5.45
C THR A 128 16.50 10.41 4.29
N ARG A 129 15.16 10.32 4.40
CA ARG A 129 14.26 9.83 3.35
C ARG A 129 13.70 11.01 2.56
N ILE A 130 13.82 10.95 1.25
CA ILE A 130 13.34 11.96 0.30
C ILE A 130 12.13 11.39 -0.45
N GLY A 131 10.95 11.73 0.00
CA GLY A 131 9.72 11.15 -0.54
C GLY A 131 9.71 9.62 -0.44
N LEU A 132 9.23 8.99 -1.51
CA LEU A 132 9.29 7.54 -1.70
C LEU A 132 10.41 7.13 -2.67
N PHE A 133 11.26 8.09 -3.06
CA PHE A 133 12.23 7.88 -4.14
C PHE A 133 13.59 7.44 -3.64
N ASN A 134 14.12 8.12 -2.63
CA ASN A 134 15.46 7.87 -2.13
C ASN A 134 15.52 7.91 -0.59
N ALA A 135 16.43 7.09 -0.05
CA ALA A 135 16.89 7.20 1.33
C ALA A 135 18.42 7.24 1.32
N VAL A 136 19.00 8.08 2.15
CA VAL A 136 20.44 8.29 2.23
C VAL A 136 20.91 8.31 3.69
N CYS A 137 22.13 7.84 3.91
CA CYS A 137 22.85 7.90 5.18
C CYS A 137 24.31 8.17 4.91
N ASP A 138 24.93 9.14 5.58
CA ASP A 138 26.33 9.53 5.42
C ASP A 138 26.77 9.73 3.96
N GLY A 139 25.87 10.28 3.14
CA GLY A 139 26.11 10.48 1.73
C GLY A 139 26.01 9.24 0.85
N LYS A 140 25.63 8.09 1.41
CA LYS A 140 25.42 6.85 0.67
C LYS A 140 23.92 6.60 0.47
N TYR A 141 23.57 6.08 -0.67
CA TYR A 141 22.20 5.69 -0.99
C TYR A 141 21.86 4.33 -0.40
N LEU A 142 20.64 4.20 0.05
CA LEU A 142 20.07 3.01 0.66
C LEU A 142 18.99 2.40 -0.23
N LYS A 143 18.73 1.12 -0.02
CA LYS A 143 17.55 0.41 -0.53
C LYS A 143 16.73 -0.13 0.64
N TYR A 144 15.45 -0.22 0.46
CA TYR A 144 14.57 -0.95 1.36
C TYR A 144 14.70 -2.45 1.11
N VAL A 145 14.70 -3.24 2.16
CA VAL A 145 14.76 -4.70 2.12
C VAL A 145 13.52 -5.26 2.80
N ALA A 146 12.53 -5.67 2.02
CA ALA A 146 11.25 -6.14 2.52
C ALA A 146 11.35 -7.33 3.49
N SER A 147 12.31 -8.24 3.28
CA SER A 147 12.51 -9.41 4.14
C SER A 147 12.97 -9.07 5.57
N THR A 148 13.64 -7.94 5.74
CA THR A 148 14.11 -7.47 7.06
C THR A 148 13.32 -6.29 7.60
N GLY A 149 12.47 -5.67 6.75
CA GLY A 149 11.71 -4.47 7.09
C GLY A 149 12.56 -3.22 7.29
N GLY A 150 13.83 -3.23 6.87
CA GLY A 150 14.79 -2.17 7.12
C GLY A 150 15.51 -1.69 5.86
N TYR A 151 16.47 -0.79 6.08
CA TYR A 151 17.34 -0.33 5.01
C TYR A 151 18.63 -1.13 4.93
N ALA A 152 19.20 -1.21 3.72
CA ALA A 152 20.57 -1.67 3.48
C ALA A 152 21.27 -0.71 2.53
N PHE A 153 22.59 -0.59 2.68
CA PHE A 153 23.40 0.17 1.71
C PHE A 153 23.34 -0.47 0.33
N LEU A 154 23.22 0.38 -0.70
CA LEU A 154 23.36 -0.12 -2.07
C LEU A 154 24.76 -0.72 -2.26
N PRO A 155 24.89 -1.93 -2.82
CA PRO A 155 26.19 -2.56 -3.08
C PRO A 155 27.06 -1.72 -4.02
N ARG A 156 26.41 -1.01 -4.94
CA ARG A 156 27.06 -0.07 -5.85
C ARG A 156 26.42 1.30 -5.68
N GLN A 157 27.21 2.23 -5.20
CA GLN A 157 26.79 3.62 -5.04
C GLN A 157 26.77 4.35 -6.39
N PRO A 158 25.86 5.33 -6.58
CA PRO A 158 25.86 6.17 -7.77
C PRO A 158 27.10 7.04 -7.86
N ALA A 159 27.27 7.73 -9.01
CA ALA A 159 28.43 8.58 -9.26
C ALA A 159 28.64 9.64 -8.17
N GLY A 160 29.90 10.02 -7.91
CA GLY A 160 30.30 10.91 -6.82
C GLY A 160 29.56 12.24 -6.75
N ARG A 161 29.07 12.78 -7.87
CA ARG A 161 28.21 13.98 -7.91
C ARG A 161 26.90 13.80 -7.13
N TYR A 162 26.33 12.61 -7.14
CA TYR A 162 25.07 12.28 -6.41
C TYR A 162 25.35 11.99 -4.94
N THR A 163 26.41 11.26 -4.62
CA THR A 163 26.77 10.96 -3.23
C THR A 163 27.22 12.21 -2.48
N SER A 164 27.88 13.17 -3.17
CA SER A 164 28.20 14.47 -2.57
C SER A 164 26.95 15.30 -2.25
N THR A 165 25.91 15.20 -3.09
CA THR A 165 24.64 15.88 -2.83
C THR A 165 23.87 15.18 -1.71
N ALA A 166 23.90 13.85 -1.66
CA ALA A 166 23.33 13.07 -0.57
C ALA A 166 23.92 13.44 0.79
N LYS A 167 25.25 13.65 0.85
CA LYS A 167 25.90 14.14 2.07
C LYS A 167 25.42 15.53 2.50
N LYS A 168 25.17 16.43 1.54
CA LYS A 168 24.63 17.76 1.85
C LYS A 168 23.21 17.67 2.43
N VAL A 169 22.38 16.80 1.87
CA VAL A 169 21.00 16.60 2.34
C VAL A 169 20.98 16.02 3.76
N GLY A 170 21.85 15.06 4.06
CA GLY A 170 21.95 14.48 5.41
C GLY A 170 22.40 15.49 6.49
N ASN A 171 23.06 16.58 6.09
CA ASN A 171 23.56 17.62 6.98
C ASN A 171 22.76 18.93 6.89
N ALA A 172 21.61 18.91 6.22
CA ALA A 172 20.79 20.09 5.99
C ALA A 172 19.94 20.44 7.22
N ASP A 173 19.81 21.72 7.48
CA ASP A 173 18.87 22.24 8.47
C ASP A 173 17.46 22.38 7.88
N VAL A 174 16.45 22.44 8.76
CA VAL A 174 15.06 22.65 8.35
C VAL A 174 14.92 24.00 7.66
N GLY A 175 14.45 23.99 6.41
CA GLY A 175 14.30 25.19 5.58
C GLY A 175 15.37 25.37 4.52
N ASP A 176 16.44 24.58 4.54
CA ASP A 176 17.47 24.60 3.51
C ASP A 176 16.94 24.11 2.17
N GLN A 177 17.38 24.76 1.09
CA GLN A 177 17.05 24.37 -0.28
C GLN A 177 18.25 23.71 -0.95
N ILE A 178 18.17 22.42 -1.18
CA ILE A 178 19.24 21.62 -1.78
C ILE A 178 18.74 20.97 -3.08
N LYS A 179 19.52 21.13 -4.15
CA LYS A 179 19.27 20.39 -5.39
C LYS A 179 19.71 18.94 -5.19
N PHE A 180 18.77 18.02 -5.26
CA PHE A 180 19.00 16.59 -5.10
C PHE A 180 18.56 15.81 -6.34
N GLY A 181 19.38 14.84 -6.76
CA GLY A 181 19.03 13.94 -7.86
C GLY A 181 18.10 12.84 -7.37
N ILE A 182 16.85 12.86 -7.82
CA ILE A 182 15.86 11.83 -7.52
C ILE A 182 15.93 10.74 -8.58
N ASP A 183 15.93 9.48 -8.15
CA ASP A 183 15.68 8.34 -9.02
C ASP A 183 14.16 8.10 -9.09
N PRO A 184 13.49 8.47 -10.20
CA PRO A 184 12.05 8.31 -10.32
C PRO A 184 11.59 6.85 -10.43
N THR A 185 12.54 5.93 -10.67
CA THR A 185 12.22 4.49 -10.74
C THR A 185 12.14 3.84 -9.36
N GLY A 186 12.49 4.60 -8.32
CA GLY A 186 12.44 4.17 -6.94
C GLY A 186 13.48 3.10 -6.57
N PRO A 187 13.32 2.46 -5.41
CA PRO A 187 14.33 1.56 -4.85
C PRO A 187 14.55 0.26 -5.66
N THR A 188 13.64 -0.08 -6.55
CA THR A 188 13.73 -1.25 -7.45
C THR A 188 14.23 -0.90 -8.85
N GLY A 189 14.49 0.37 -9.10
CA GLY A 189 14.83 0.89 -10.41
C GLY A 189 16.31 0.90 -10.75
N GLY A 190 16.68 1.79 -11.66
CA GLY A 190 17.99 1.85 -12.32
C GLY A 190 19.22 1.89 -11.42
N SER A 191 19.11 2.40 -10.19
CA SER A 191 20.23 2.43 -9.23
C SER A 191 20.58 1.05 -8.67
N SER A 192 19.65 0.09 -8.68
CA SER A 192 19.90 -1.29 -8.24
C SER A 192 20.24 -2.24 -9.37
N VAL A 193 20.07 -1.84 -10.63
CA VAL A 193 20.38 -2.68 -11.80
C VAL A 193 21.86 -2.60 -12.09
N SER A 194 22.55 -3.72 -11.99
CA SER A 194 23.93 -3.87 -12.46
C SER A 194 23.94 -3.88 -14.00
N TYR A 195 24.35 -2.78 -14.61
CA TYR A 195 24.51 -2.67 -16.06
C TYR A 195 25.70 -3.51 -16.57
N THR A 196 25.67 -4.82 -16.36
CA THR A 196 26.69 -5.72 -16.92
C THR A 196 26.51 -5.99 -18.41
N HIS A 197 25.34 -5.63 -18.99
CA HIS A 197 25.03 -5.94 -20.39
C HIS A 197 25.19 -4.78 -21.38
N LEU A 198 25.43 -3.54 -20.95
CA LEU A 198 25.60 -2.41 -21.89
C LEU A 198 27.04 -2.20 -22.39
N ARG A 199 28.03 -2.93 -21.85
CA ARG A 199 29.42 -2.85 -22.33
C ARG A 199 29.75 -3.81 -23.46
N ALA A 200 28.86 -4.74 -23.80
CA ALA A 200 29.15 -5.76 -24.83
C ALA A 200 28.86 -5.31 -26.27
N HIS A 201 28.28 -4.14 -26.49
CA HIS A 201 27.90 -3.67 -27.82
C HIS A 201 28.70 -2.47 -28.36
N GLU A 202 29.69 -1.95 -27.63
CA GLU A 202 30.51 -0.83 -28.11
C GLU A 202 31.89 -1.21 -28.69
N THR A 203 32.15 -2.48 -28.95
CA THR A 203 33.44 -2.93 -29.53
C THR A 203 33.31 -3.60 -30.89
N VAL A 204 32.37 -3.19 -31.73
CA VAL A 204 32.41 -3.55 -33.16
C VAL A 204 32.13 -2.29 -33.99
N GLY A 205 33.21 -1.57 -34.26
CA GLY A 205 33.19 -0.41 -35.09
C GLY A 205 34.60 0.10 -35.38
N ASN A 206 35.40 -0.72 -36.10
CA ASN A 206 36.49 -0.25 -36.92
C ASN A 206 36.74 -1.27 -38.03
#